data_ba2c5ba116bb3ed987176c7946896d92
#
_entry.id   ba2c5ba116bb3ed987176c7946896d92
#
_cell.length_a   1.000
_cell.length_b   1.000
_cell.length_c   1.000
_cell.angle_alpha   90.00
_cell.angle_beta   90.00
_cell.angle_gamma   90.00
#
_symmetry.space_group_name_H-M   'P 1'
#
loop_
_entity.id
_entity.type
_entity.pdbx_description
1 polymer ?
#
loop_
_entity_poly.entity_id
_entity_poly.type
_entity_poly.pdbx_seq_one_letter_code
_entity_poly.pdbx_strand_id
1 'polypeptide(L)'
;LKFSEMAFPSAVCHPSALGGSFEILSLTADELYLRLATDVDAWYFRFVPKPETEPEPSEPEKLLTTSADGSQKVWVWDYARDGYFGEGDLSARDPNWWAPSMDEMSVYSMFDDELIFRFEGNAYELSAHGAVYCDASAREAMGLEAGKTGDIDYTQPEGQTWKIEDRSGTPYLVFSEMAFPSAICHPSALGGSFEIMALTADELYLRLATDVDAWYFRFTVKK
;
A
#
# COMPACT_ATOMS: atom_id res chain seq x y z
N LEU A 1 12.14 5.27 -34.63
CA LEU A 1 11.51 6.16 -33.67
C LEU A 1 12.60 6.98 -32.96
N LYS A 2 12.42 8.27 -32.86
CA LYS A 2 13.35 9.16 -32.16
C LYS A 2 12.59 9.97 -31.11
N PHE A 3 13.10 9.95 -29.89
CA PHE A 3 12.58 10.75 -28.78
C PHE A 3 13.28 12.11 -28.72
N SER A 4 12.62 13.10 -28.15
CA SER A 4 13.23 14.38 -27.80
C SER A 4 14.28 14.22 -26.70
N GLU A 5 15.08 15.24 -26.47
CA GLU A 5 16.03 15.24 -25.36
C GLU A 5 15.34 14.91 -24.04
N MET A 6 15.97 14.03 -23.23
CA MET A 6 15.45 13.53 -21.95
C MET A 6 14.18 12.68 -22.03
N ALA A 7 13.58 12.45 -23.21
CA ALA A 7 12.48 11.50 -23.36
C ALA A 7 13.01 10.08 -23.61
N PHE A 8 12.33 9.08 -23.05
CA PHE A 8 12.69 7.68 -23.17
C PHE A 8 11.45 6.78 -23.06
N PRO A 9 11.48 5.56 -23.61
CA PRO A 9 10.37 4.63 -23.50
C PRO A 9 10.41 3.90 -22.13
N SER A 10 9.58 4.29 -21.18
CA SER A 10 9.34 3.59 -19.92
C SER A 10 10.53 3.35 -18.97
N ALA A 11 11.74 3.07 -19.50
CA ALA A 11 12.91 2.76 -18.69
C ALA A 11 14.19 3.37 -19.26
N VAL A 12 15.05 3.91 -18.39
CA VAL A 12 16.41 4.35 -18.72
C VAL A 12 17.38 3.21 -18.45
N CYS A 13 17.57 2.36 -19.44
CA CYS A 13 18.46 1.18 -19.35
C CYS A 13 19.91 1.50 -19.73
N HIS A 14 20.12 2.57 -20.51
CA HIS A 14 21.43 3.03 -20.98
C HIS A 14 21.35 4.54 -21.25
N PRO A 15 22.43 5.33 -21.10
CA PRO A 15 22.42 6.77 -21.39
C PRO A 15 21.91 7.11 -22.79
N SER A 16 22.16 6.26 -23.80
CA SER A 16 21.63 6.40 -25.14
C SER A 16 20.12 6.29 -25.28
N ALA A 17 19.41 5.86 -24.24
CA ALA A 17 17.95 5.83 -24.23
C ALA A 17 17.35 7.24 -24.12
N LEU A 18 18.07 8.18 -23.46
CA LEU A 18 17.65 9.56 -23.31
C LEU A 18 17.78 10.29 -24.64
N GLY A 19 16.67 10.67 -25.26
CA GLY A 19 16.65 11.29 -26.57
C GLY A 19 17.15 10.40 -27.72
N GLY A 20 17.25 9.08 -27.48
CA GLY A 20 17.82 8.12 -28.41
C GLY A 20 16.95 7.84 -29.62
N SER A 21 17.59 7.20 -30.62
CA SER A 21 16.95 6.68 -31.82
C SER A 21 16.74 5.18 -31.67
N PHE A 22 15.49 4.74 -31.82
CA PHE A 22 15.10 3.34 -31.69
C PHE A 22 14.70 2.77 -33.04
N GLU A 23 15.20 1.60 -33.35
CA GLU A 23 14.71 0.80 -34.47
C GLU A 23 13.31 0.25 -34.10
N ILE A 24 12.35 0.40 -35.01
CA ILE A 24 11.03 -0.21 -34.87
C ILE A 24 11.14 -1.60 -35.47
N LEU A 25 11.07 -2.63 -34.63
CA LEU A 25 11.10 -4.03 -35.08
C LEU A 25 9.71 -4.53 -35.47
N SER A 26 8.68 -4.06 -34.75
CA SER A 26 7.27 -4.33 -35.04
C SER A 26 6.42 -3.13 -34.63
N LEU A 27 5.42 -2.81 -35.47
CA LEU A 27 4.39 -1.84 -35.17
C LEU A 27 3.07 -2.35 -35.75
N THR A 28 2.18 -2.80 -34.88
CA THR A 28 0.84 -3.26 -35.22
C THR A 28 -0.19 -2.52 -34.37
N ALA A 29 -1.48 -2.86 -34.49
CA ALA A 29 -2.51 -2.35 -33.60
C ALA A 29 -2.29 -2.82 -32.13
N ASP A 30 -1.66 -3.97 -31.97
CA ASP A 30 -1.55 -4.66 -30.66
C ASP A 30 -0.14 -4.65 -30.10
N GLU A 31 0.84 -4.11 -30.82
CA GLU A 31 2.25 -4.17 -30.38
C GLU A 31 3.09 -3.03 -30.96
N LEU A 32 3.90 -2.42 -30.12
CA LEU A 32 5.09 -1.64 -30.50
C LEU A 32 6.33 -2.34 -29.95
N TYR A 33 7.22 -2.82 -30.81
CA TYR A 33 8.47 -3.45 -30.43
C TYR A 33 9.65 -2.63 -30.93
N LEU A 34 10.49 -2.18 -30.00
CA LEU A 34 11.61 -1.29 -30.24
C LEU A 34 12.92 -1.95 -29.88
N ARG A 35 13.98 -1.56 -30.59
CA ARG A 35 15.37 -1.91 -30.28
C ARG A 35 16.21 -0.65 -30.18
N LEU A 36 16.98 -0.51 -29.10
CA LEU A 36 18.06 0.44 -28.95
C LEU A 36 19.38 -0.31 -29.11
N ALA A 37 20.13 -0.03 -30.17
CA ALA A 37 21.47 -0.54 -30.32
C ALA A 37 22.46 0.46 -29.71
N THR A 38 23.37 -0.04 -28.89
CA THR A 38 24.52 0.69 -28.36
C THR A 38 25.79 0.20 -29.05
N ASP A 39 26.91 0.66 -28.64
CA ASP A 39 28.25 0.24 -29.14
C ASP A 39 28.67 -1.13 -28.57
N VAL A 40 28.03 -1.59 -27.52
CA VAL A 40 28.41 -2.83 -26.81
C VAL A 40 27.29 -3.86 -26.73
N ASP A 41 26.02 -3.41 -26.78
CA ASP A 41 24.83 -4.28 -26.58
C ASP A 41 23.59 -3.78 -27.33
N ALA A 42 22.46 -4.42 -27.11
CA ALA A 42 21.17 -3.95 -27.59
C ALA A 42 20.08 -4.19 -26.53
N TRP A 43 19.23 -3.22 -26.38
CA TRP A 43 18.08 -3.25 -25.44
C TRP A 43 16.79 -3.32 -26.23
N TYR A 44 15.83 -4.10 -25.70
CA TYR A 44 14.57 -4.36 -26.35
C TYR A 44 13.41 -3.92 -25.47
N PHE A 45 12.43 -3.22 -26.06
CA PHE A 45 11.25 -2.69 -25.39
C PHE A 45 10.03 -3.16 -26.14
N ARG A 46 9.16 -3.88 -25.47
CA ARG A 46 7.90 -4.37 -26.04
C ARG A 46 6.74 -3.72 -25.30
N PHE A 47 5.90 -3.02 -26.02
CA PHE A 47 4.73 -2.35 -25.53
C PHE A 47 3.50 -2.97 -26.18
N VAL A 48 2.44 -3.14 -25.39
CA VAL A 48 1.09 -3.47 -25.87
C VAL A 48 0.17 -2.31 -25.52
N PRO A 49 -0.87 -2.04 -26.32
CA PRO A 49 -1.86 -1.04 -25.96
C PRO A 49 -2.42 -1.33 -24.56
N LYS A 50 -2.62 -0.29 -23.77
CA LYS A 50 -3.42 -0.43 -22.54
C LYS A 50 -4.81 -0.89 -22.98
N PRO A 51 -5.40 -1.93 -22.35
CA PRO A 51 -6.78 -2.32 -22.65
C PRO A 51 -7.70 -1.09 -22.57
N GLU A 52 -8.62 -0.95 -23.54
CA GLU A 52 -9.58 0.16 -23.56
C GLU A 52 -10.56 0.12 -22.37
N THR A 53 -10.74 -1.07 -21.82
CA THR A 53 -11.52 -1.26 -20.58
C THR A 53 -10.57 -1.56 -19.44
N GLU A 54 -10.56 -0.73 -18.41
CA GLU A 54 -9.94 -1.12 -17.14
C GLU A 54 -10.62 -2.41 -16.64
N PRO A 55 -9.85 -3.35 -16.06
CA PRO A 55 -10.46 -4.55 -15.51
C PRO A 55 -11.49 -4.16 -14.47
N GLU A 56 -12.64 -4.82 -14.48
CA GLU A 56 -13.63 -4.63 -13.41
C GLU A 56 -13.03 -5.07 -12.08
N PRO A 57 -13.23 -4.30 -10.99
CA PRO A 57 -12.73 -4.69 -9.68
C PRO A 57 -13.34 -6.02 -9.25
N SER A 58 -12.53 -6.89 -8.67
CA SER A 58 -12.97 -8.11 -8.00
C SER A 58 -13.86 -7.79 -6.79
N GLU A 59 -14.60 -8.76 -6.28
CA GLU A 59 -15.46 -8.53 -5.10
C GLU A 59 -14.68 -8.03 -3.86
N PRO A 60 -13.48 -8.55 -3.51
CA PRO A 60 -12.69 -7.97 -2.43
C PRO A 60 -12.25 -6.52 -2.70
N GLU A 61 -11.88 -6.19 -3.94
CA GLU A 61 -11.51 -4.83 -4.30
C GLU A 61 -12.69 -3.86 -4.22
N LYS A 62 -13.89 -4.29 -4.65
CA LYS A 62 -15.13 -3.51 -4.47
C LYS A 62 -15.44 -3.28 -2.99
N LEU A 63 -15.35 -4.33 -2.17
CA LEU A 63 -15.55 -4.22 -0.72
C LEU A 63 -14.58 -3.25 -0.07
N LEU A 64 -13.34 -3.19 -0.55
CA LEU A 64 -12.32 -2.30 -0.01
C LEU A 64 -12.50 -0.84 -0.45
N THR A 65 -12.91 -0.60 -1.71
CA THR A 65 -12.86 0.73 -2.34
C THR A 65 -14.19 1.46 -2.38
N THR A 66 -15.33 0.74 -2.37
CA THR A 66 -16.62 1.31 -2.73
C THR A 66 -17.67 1.07 -1.64
N SER A 67 -18.39 2.12 -1.26
CA SER A 67 -19.53 2.03 -0.36
C SER A 67 -20.77 1.48 -1.08
N ALA A 68 -21.78 1.05 -0.32
CA ALA A 68 -23.00 0.47 -0.88
C ALA A 68 -23.77 1.41 -1.83
N ASP A 69 -23.61 2.72 -1.67
CA ASP A 69 -24.20 3.75 -2.54
C ASP A 69 -23.34 4.10 -3.77
N GLY A 70 -22.22 3.39 -3.95
CA GLY A 70 -21.27 3.62 -5.05
C GLY A 70 -20.27 4.75 -4.81
N SER A 71 -20.30 5.40 -3.63
CA SER A 71 -19.32 6.43 -3.29
C SER A 71 -17.96 5.84 -2.88
N GLN A 72 -16.94 6.68 -2.87
CA GLN A 72 -15.62 6.34 -2.34
C GLN A 72 -15.71 5.94 -0.87
N LYS A 73 -15.18 4.77 -0.52
CA LYS A 73 -15.14 4.30 0.84
C LYS A 73 -13.97 4.91 1.60
N VAL A 74 -14.24 5.37 2.83
CA VAL A 74 -13.24 5.86 3.77
C VAL A 74 -13.27 4.97 4.99
N TRP A 75 -12.12 4.42 5.34
CA TRP A 75 -11.96 3.57 6.53
C TRP A 75 -11.35 4.37 7.67
N VAL A 76 -11.89 4.16 8.88
CA VAL A 76 -11.42 4.76 10.13
C VAL A 76 -11.29 3.67 11.18
N TRP A 77 -10.53 3.92 12.25
CA TRP A 77 -10.40 2.95 13.34
C TRP A 77 -11.75 2.56 13.96
N ASP A 78 -11.97 1.27 14.18
CA ASP A 78 -13.17 0.74 14.86
C ASP A 78 -12.94 0.70 16.37
N TYR A 79 -12.64 1.83 16.96
CA TYR A 79 -12.35 1.97 18.40
C TYR A 79 -13.56 1.69 19.32
N ALA A 80 -14.75 1.50 18.77
CA ALA A 80 -15.92 1.05 19.52
C ALA A 80 -15.88 -0.45 19.84
N ARG A 81 -14.96 -1.18 19.20
CA ARG A 81 -14.81 -2.63 19.36
C ARG A 81 -13.52 -2.96 20.10
N ASP A 82 -13.61 -3.79 21.15
CA ASP A 82 -12.43 -4.28 21.86
C ASP A 82 -11.48 -5.00 20.89
N GLY A 83 -10.17 -4.81 21.08
CA GLY A 83 -9.15 -5.38 20.20
C GLY A 83 -9.10 -4.76 18.80
N TYR A 84 -9.53 -3.49 18.67
CA TYR A 84 -9.41 -2.75 17.42
C TYR A 84 -7.96 -2.55 16.99
N PHE A 85 -7.04 -2.49 17.95
CA PHE A 85 -5.60 -2.42 17.78
C PHE A 85 -4.93 -3.28 18.87
N GLY A 86 -3.76 -3.82 18.60
CA GLY A 86 -3.00 -4.54 19.62
C GLY A 86 -2.01 -5.54 19.06
N GLU A 87 -1.40 -6.25 19.99
CA GLU A 87 -0.32 -7.21 19.76
C GLU A 87 -0.69 -8.57 20.33
N GLY A 88 -0.21 -9.64 19.72
CA GLY A 88 -0.46 -10.99 20.18
C GLY A 88 0.52 -12.01 19.66
N ASP A 89 0.32 -13.25 20.10
CA ASP A 89 1.08 -14.41 19.64
C ASP A 89 0.87 -14.66 18.14
N LEU A 90 1.90 -15.17 17.46
CA LEU A 90 1.85 -15.51 16.03
C LEU A 90 0.74 -16.49 15.65
N SER A 91 0.31 -17.33 16.57
CA SER A 91 -0.78 -18.30 16.35
C SER A 91 -2.17 -17.72 16.65
N ALA A 92 -2.22 -16.57 17.31
CA ALA A 92 -3.49 -15.93 17.68
C ALA A 92 -4.21 -15.32 16.47
N ARG A 93 -5.51 -15.17 16.61
CA ARG A 93 -6.39 -14.54 15.60
C ARG A 93 -6.93 -13.20 16.06
N ASP A 94 -6.64 -12.82 17.30
CA ASP A 94 -6.97 -11.53 17.94
C ASP A 94 -5.82 -11.15 18.89
N PRO A 95 -5.67 -9.87 19.27
CA PRO A 95 -4.63 -9.44 20.19
C PRO A 95 -4.85 -10.09 21.55
N ASN A 96 -3.87 -10.85 22.05
CA ASN A 96 -3.94 -11.58 23.30
C ASN A 96 -2.79 -11.27 24.27
N TRP A 97 -1.85 -10.41 23.88
CA TRP A 97 -0.80 -9.90 24.76
C TRP A 97 -1.09 -8.49 25.23
N TRP A 98 -1.48 -7.63 24.31
CA TRP A 98 -1.79 -6.24 24.56
C TRP A 98 -2.92 -5.78 23.62
N ALA A 99 -3.96 -5.24 24.20
CA ALA A 99 -5.09 -4.67 23.50
C ALA A 99 -5.50 -3.41 24.26
N PRO A 100 -5.02 -2.24 23.84
CA PRO A 100 -5.28 -1.01 24.58
C PRO A 100 -6.72 -0.57 24.43
N SER A 101 -7.24 0.06 25.50
CA SER A 101 -8.51 0.78 25.44
C SER A 101 -8.38 2.06 24.62
N MET A 102 -9.52 2.61 24.18
CA MET A 102 -9.55 3.91 23.52
C MET A 102 -8.96 5.01 24.43
N ASP A 103 -9.23 4.99 25.72
CA ASP A 103 -8.72 5.99 26.66
C ASP A 103 -7.19 5.99 26.72
N GLU A 104 -6.55 4.82 26.67
CA GLU A 104 -5.09 4.68 26.64
C GLU A 104 -4.48 5.23 25.36
N MET A 105 -5.17 5.05 24.23
CA MET A 105 -4.67 5.49 22.91
C MET A 105 -5.13 6.89 22.53
N SER A 106 -6.07 7.49 23.28
CA SER A 106 -6.62 8.83 22.96
C SER A 106 -5.61 9.99 23.04
N VAL A 107 -4.43 9.72 23.61
CA VAL A 107 -3.33 10.68 23.65
C VAL A 107 -2.54 10.74 22.33
N TYR A 108 -2.79 9.82 21.40
CA TYR A 108 -2.12 9.72 20.11
C TYR A 108 -3.03 10.16 18.96
N SER A 109 -2.43 10.56 17.85
CA SER A 109 -3.12 11.13 16.68
C SER A 109 -3.92 10.10 15.86
N MET A 110 -3.71 8.79 16.05
CA MET A 110 -4.23 7.75 15.17
C MET A 110 -5.76 7.73 14.96
N PHE A 111 -6.54 8.35 15.86
CA PHE A 111 -8.01 8.27 15.79
C PHE A 111 -8.65 9.20 14.75
N ASP A 112 -7.92 10.15 14.20
CA ASP A 112 -8.38 10.99 13.11
C ASP A 112 -7.88 10.51 11.73
N ASP A 113 -7.08 9.45 11.70
CA ASP A 113 -6.57 8.85 10.49
C ASP A 113 -7.70 8.27 9.61
N GLU A 114 -7.58 8.52 8.31
CA GLU A 114 -8.50 8.02 7.29
C GLU A 114 -7.74 7.26 6.21
N LEU A 115 -8.16 6.02 5.94
CA LEU A 115 -7.59 5.19 4.88
C LEU A 115 -8.52 5.21 3.67
N ILE A 116 -7.98 5.52 2.50
CA ILE A 116 -8.72 5.59 1.25
C ILE A 116 -8.01 4.73 0.21
N PHE A 117 -8.73 3.73 -0.29
CA PHE A 117 -8.27 2.85 -1.35
C PHE A 117 -9.03 3.17 -2.63
N ARG A 118 -8.34 3.49 -3.72
CA ARG A 118 -8.95 3.73 -5.02
C ARG A 118 -8.62 2.59 -5.96
N PHE A 119 -9.60 2.09 -6.68
CA PHE A 119 -9.38 1.04 -7.67
C PHE A 119 -8.55 1.57 -8.85
N GLU A 120 -8.85 2.77 -9.32
CA GLU A 120 -8.08 3.41 -10.38
C GLU A 120 -6.61 3.58 -9.96
N GLY A 121 -5.72 2.94 -10.72
CA GLY A 121 -4.27 2.94 -10.44
C GLY A 121 -3.88 2.25 -9.13
N ASN A 122 -4.81 1.56 -8.45
CA ASN A 122 -4.61 0.97 -7.14
C ASN A 122 -4.04 1.97 -6.12
N ALA A 123 -4.49 3.22 -6.19
CA ALA A 123 -3.94 4.28 -5.37
C ALA A 123 -4.37 4.16 -3.90
N TYR A 124 -3.43 4.40 -3.00
CA TYR A 124 -3.64 4.44 -1.56
C TYR A 124 -3.37 5.83 -0.99
N GLU A 125 -4.26 6.29 -0.15
CA GLU A 125 -4.12 7.55 0.58
C GLU A 125 -4.36 7.31 2.07
N LEU A 126 -3.43 7.78 2.89
CA LEU A 126 -3.57 7.90 4.34
C LEU A 126 -3.68 9.38 4.69
N SER A 127 -4.86 9.82 5.09
CA SER A 127 -5.06 11.16 5.65
C SER A 127 -4.77 11.11 7.15
N ALA A 128 -3.53 11.41 7.52
CA ALA A 128 -3.00 11.31 8.88
C ALA A 128 -2.95 12.64 9.63
N HIS A 129 -3.51 13.70 9.05
CA HIS A 129 -3.60 15.04 9.64
C HIS A 129 -2.28 15.61 10.21
N GLY A 130 -1.16 15.13 9.67
CA GLY A 130 0.19 15.63 9.99
C GLY A 130 1.00 14.75 10.95
N ALA A 131 0.38 13.76 11.59
CA ALA A 131 1.09 12.86 12.50
C ALA A 131 0.54 11.43 12.44
N VAL A 132 1.38 10.42 12.73
CA VAL A 132 0.98 9.02 12.86
C VAL A 132 1.58 8.40 14.12
N TYR A 133 0.88 7.45 14.69
CA TYR A 133 1.41 6.63 15.78
C TYR A 133 2.57 5.75 15.28
N CYS A 134 3.67 5.78 16.03
CA CYS A 134 4.86 4.98 15.73
C CYS A 134 5.38 4.30 16.99
N ASP A 135 5.48 2.97 16.97
CA ASP A 135 6.07 2.20 18.05
C ASP A 135 7.59 2.39 18.13
N ALA A 136 8.15 2.16 19.30
CA ALA A 136 9.57 2.35 19.58
C ALA A 136 10.48 1.54 18.65
N SER A 137 10.10 0.30 18.33
CA SER A 137 10.86 -0.59 17.43
C SER A 137 10.89 -0.08 15.99
N ALA A 138 9.77 0.46 15.51
CA ALA A 138 9.65 1.02 14.18
C ALA A 138 10.41 2.35 14.05
N ARG A 139 10.42 3.18 15.09
CA ARG A 139 11.16 4.46 15.11
C ARG A 139 12.65 4.26 14.88
N GLU A 140 13.25 3.30 15.57
CA GLU A 140 14.68 3.00 15.41
C GLU A 140 15.02 2.57 13.98
N ALA A 141 14.17 1.75 13.35
CA ALA A 141 14.33 1.33 11.96
C ALA A 141 14.19 2.49 10.95
N MET A 142 13.44 3.54 11.32
CA MET A 142 13.31 4.77 10.53
C MET A 142 14.42 5.79 10.81
N GLY A 143 15.41 5.47 11.67
CA GLY A 143 16.47 6.39 12.07
C GLY A 143 16.02 7.51 13.00
N LEU A 144 14.88 7.36 13.65
CA LEU A 144 14.35 8.29 14.65
C LEU A 144 14.85 7.93 16.05
N GLU A 145 14.55 8.79 17.04
CA GLU A 145 14.98 8.57 18.43
C GLU A 145 14.43 7.23 18.96
N ALA A 146 15.35 6.32 19.31
CA ALA A 146 15.03 5.01 19.82
C ALA A 146 14.36 5.03 21.20
N GLY A 147 13.62 3.96 21.52
CA GLY A 147 13.05 3.72 22.84
C GLY A 147 11.86 4.58 23.21
N LYS A 148 11.26 5.31 22.26
CA LYS A 148 10.05 6.09 22.48
C LYS A 148 8.93 5.54 21.60
N THR A 149 7.77 5.33 22.18
CA THR A 149 6.51 5.11 21.47
C THR A 149 5.72 6.42 21.46
N GLY A 150 5.07 6.75 20.36
CA GLY A 150 4.22 7.93 20.24
C GLY A 150 4.17 8.50 18.84
N ASP A 151 3.51 9.63 18.70
CA ASP A 151 3.33 10.27 17.38
C ASP A 151 4.65 10.75 16.79
N ILE A 152 4.71 10.68 15.48
CA ILE A 152 5.76 11.31 14.65
C ILE A 152 5.11 12.17 13.59
N ASP A 153 5.78 13.26 13.21
CA ASP A 153 5.35 14.05 12.05
C ASP A 153 5.34 13.17 10.80
N TYR A 154 4.24 13.23 10.06
CA TYR A 154 4.08 12.40 8.87
C TYR A 154 3.43 13.17 7.72
N THR A 155 4.02 13.02 6.56
CA THR A 155 3.45 13.41 5.28
C THR A 155 3.57 12.23 4.34
N GLN A 156 2.44 11.76 3.84
CA GLN A 156 2.43 10.61 2.95
C GLN A 156 3.23 10.91 1.66
N PRO A 157 4.17 10.03 1.28
CA PRO A 157 4.83 10.10 -0.02
C PRO A 157 3.82 9.95 -1.17
N GLU A 158 4.05 10.64 -2.27
CA GLU A 158 3.23 10.50 -3.48
C GLU A 158 3.33 9.10 -4.10
N GLY A 159 2.29 8.69 -4.84
CA GLY A 159 2.31 7.45 -5.62
C GLY A 159 2.19 6.17 -4.81
N GLN A 160 1.71 6.24 -3.57
CA GLN A 160 1.45 5.04 -2.78
C GLN A 160 0.33 4.20 -3.39
N THR A 161 0.53 2.89 -3.39
CA THR A 161 -0.40 1.93 -3.99
C THR A 161 -0.67 0.76 -3.06
N TRP A 162 -1.71 0.02 -3.40
CA TRP A 162 -2.12 -1.20 -2.70
C TRP A 162 -2.47 -2.30 -3.71
N LYS A 163 -2.52 -3.54 -3.25
CA LYS A 163 -3.09 -4.67 -3.99
C LYS A 163 -3.58 -5.75 -3.04
N ILE A 164 -4.50 -6.59 -3.50
CA ILE A 164 -4.88 -7.81 -2.79
C ILE A 164 -4.16 -8.98 -3.47
N GLU A 165 -3.46 -9.79 -2.69
CA GLU A 165 -2.80 -11.03 -3.13
C GLU A 165 -3.40 -12.22 -2.41
N ASP A 166 -3.74 -13.28 -3.14
CA ASP A 166 -4.03 -14.57 -2.55
C ASP A 166 -2.72 -15.37 -2.37
N ARG A 167 -2.46 -15.81 -1.16
CA ARG A 167 -1.32 -16.68 -0.84
C ARG A 167 -1.85 -18.00 -0.28
N SER A 168 -2.04 -18.97 -1.17
CA SER A 168 -2.54 -20.31 -0.83
C SER A 168 -3.91 -20.30 -0.15
N GLY A 169 -4.83 -19.46 -0.62
CA GLY A 169 -6.18 -19.34 -0.08
C GLY A 169 -6.33 -18.34 1.07
N THR A 170 -5.26 -17.64 1.41
CA THR A 170 -5.27 -16.56 2.41
C THR A 170 -5.07 -15.22 1.71
N PRO A 171 -6.02 -14.29 1.77
CA PRO A 171 -5.89 -12.99 1.14
C PRO A 171 -5.01 -12.06 1.98
N TYR A 172 -4.16 -11.29 1.29
CA TYR A 172 -3.30 -10.27 1.88
C TYR A 172 -3.54 -8.92 1.23
N LEU A 173 -3.65 -7.88 2.04
CA LEU A 173 -3.52 -6.49 1.61
C LEU A 173 -2.04 -6.11 1.62
N VAL A 174 -1.51 -5.79 0.46
CA VAL A 174 -0.09 -5.48 0.27
C VAL A 174 0.05 -4.02 -0.11
N PHE A 175 0.86 -3.30 0.63
CA PHE A 175 1.16 -1.89 0.39
C PHE A 175 2.45 -1.72 -0.41
N SER A 176 2.55 -0.62 -1.17
CA SER A 176 3.81 -0.19 -1.77
C SER A 176 4.81 0.23 -0.69
N GLU A 177 6.07 0.35 -1.08
CA GLU A 177 7.15 0.79 -0.19
C GLU A 177 6.75 2.06 0.58
N MET A 178 6.98 2.05 1.89
CA MET A 178 6.66 3.13 2.84
C MET A 178 5.17 3.39 3.11
N ALA A 179 4.23 2.70 2.46
CA ALA A 179 2.81 2.77 2.81
C ALA A 179 2.47 1.79 3.95
N PHE A 180 1.49 2.14 4.78
CA PHE A 180 1.05 1.35 5.94
C PHE A 180 -0.36 1.78 6.36
N PRO A 181 -1.11 0.94 7.10
CA PRO A 181 -2.47 1.27 7.52
C PRO A 181 -2.48 2.04 8.85
N SER A 182 -2.26 3.36 8.82
CA SER A 182 -2.36 4.32 9.92
C SER A 182 -1.25 4.21 10.99
N ALA A 183 -1.01 3.06 11.62
CA ALA A 183 -0.02 2.94 12.69
C ALA A 183 1.22 2.16 12.24
N ILE A 184 2.41 2.64 12.61
CA ILE A 184 3.68 1.97 12.38
C ILE A 184 4.08 1.23 13.66
N CYS A 185 3.51 0.05 13.85
CA CYS A 185 3.73 -0.77 15.06
C CYS A 185 5.02 -1.59 15.01
N HIS A 186 5.53 -1.88 13.81
CA HIS A 186 6.74 -2.65 13.57
C HIS A 186 7.38 -2.21 12.24
N PRO A 187 8.69 -2.32 12.03
CA PRO A 187 9.34 -1.99 10.75
C PRO A 187 8.70 -2.68 9.54
N SER A 188 8.20 -3.91 9.70
CA SER A 188 7.52 -4.66 8.64
C SER A 188 6.16 -4.08 8.23
N ALA A 189 5.64 -3.07 8.93
CA ALA A 189 4.42 -2.39 8.52
C ALA A 189 4.64 -1.50 7.29
N LEU A 190 5.85 -0.95 7.13
CA LEU A 190 6.23 -0.09 6.00
C LEU A 190 6.36 -0.92 4.72
N GLY A 191 5.46 -0.71 3.76
CA GLY A 191 5.38 -1.54 2.56
C GLY A 191 4.97 -2.99 2.86
N GLY A 192 4.29 -3.19 3.99
CA GLY A 192 3.98 -4.50 4.54
C GLY A 192 2.90 -5.27 3.79
N SER A 193 2.82 -6.55 4.13
CA SER A 193 1.76 -7.46 3.68
C SER A 193 0.93 -7.87 4.89
N PHE A 194 -0.32 -7.47 4.89
CA PHE A 194 -1.25 -7.71 6.01
C PHE A 194 -2.24 -8.80 5.61
N GLU A 195 -2.33 -9.87 6.39
CA GLU A 195 -3.39 -10.86 6.24
C GLU A 195 -4.75 -10.19 6.42
N ILE A 196 -5.66 -10.38 5.47
CA ILE A 196 -7.04 -9.90 5.60
C ILE A 196 -7.81 -10.94 6.41
N MET A 197 -8.04 -10.63 7.68
CA MET A 197 -8.78 -11.48 8.62
C MET A 197 -10.28 -11.41 8.38
N ALA A 198 -10.77 -10.21 8.05
CA ALA A 198 -12.13 -9.96 7.60
C ALA A 198 -12.15 -8.76 6.64
N LEU A 199 -12.96 -8.86 5.60
CA LEU A 199 -13.30 -7.76 4.70
C LEU A 199 -14.77 -7.88 4.34
N THR A 200 -15.57 -6.96 4.83
CA THR A 200 -17.01 -6.88 4.60
C THR A 200 -17.42 -5.49 4.12
N ALA A 201 -18.71 -5.24 4.01
CA ALA A 201 -19.20 -3.89 3.68
C ALA A 201 -18.72 -2.83 4.68
N ASP A 202 -18.62 -3.20 5.99
CA ASP A 202 -18.41 -2.25 7.09
C ASP A 202 -17.17 -2.55 7.94
N GLU A 203 -16.45 -3.64 7.69
CA GLU A 203 -15.30 -4.07 8.49
C GLU A 203 -14.10 -4.40 7.60
N LEU A 204 -12.94 -3.84 7.94
CA LEU A 204 -11.62 -4.25 7.46
C LEU A 204 -10.78 -4.63 8.69
N TYR A 205 -10.47 -5.93 8.81
CA TYR A 205 -9.63 -6.45 9.89
C TYR A 205 -8.37 -7.05 9.33
N LEU A 206 -7.23 -6.49 9.71
CA LEU A 206 -5.91 -6.82 9.21
C LEU A 206 -5.03 -7.39 10.30
N ARG A 207 -4.13 -8.27 9.91
CA ARG A 207 -3.09 -8.83 10.78
C ARG A 207 -1.74 -8.75 10.10
N LEU A 208 -0.77 -8.14 10.78
CA LEU A 208 0.63 -8.15 10.39
C LEU A 208 1.37 -9.19 11.24
N ALA A 209 1.82 -10.28 10.63
CA ALA A 209 2.71 -11.22 11.29
C ALA A 209 4.16 -10.77 11.08
N THR A 210 4.90 -10.65 12.16
CA THR A 210 6.35 -10.40 12.16
C THR A 210 7.11 -11.71 12.34
N ASP A 211 8.35 -11.67 12.72
CA ASP A 211 9.16 -12.85 13.10
C ASP A 211 8.95 -13.30 14.56
N VAL A 212 8.34 -12.46 15.40
CA VAL A 212 8.19 -12.73 16.85
C VAL A 212 6.75 -12.60 17.36
N ASP A 213 5.92 -11.78 16.72
CA ASP A 213 4.57 -11.42 17.15
C ASP A 213 3.61 -11.20 15.98
N ALA A 214 2.38 -10.85 16.31
CA ALA A 214 1.40 -10.40 15.34
C ALA A 214 0.69 -9.14 15.84
N TRP A 215 0.51 -8.18 14.92
CA TRP A 215 -0.18 -6.93 15.16
C TRP A 215 -1.52 -6.91 14.45
N TYR A 216 -2.51 -6.30 15.07
CA TYR A 216 -3.90 -6.33 14.63
C TYR A 216 -4.43 -4.91 14.45
N PHE A 217 -5.19 -4.70 13.35
CA PHE A 217 -5.72 -3.40 12.93
C PHE A 217 -7.15 -3.59 12.48
N ARG A 218 -8.11 -2.98 13.14
CA ARG A 218 -9.51 -3.08 12.79
C ARG A 218 -10.09 -1.73 12.45
N PHE A 219 -10.66 -1.65 11.28
CA PHE A 219 -11.25 -0.44 10.73
C PHE A 219 -12.72 -0.66 10.41
N THR A 220 -13.49 0.41 10.50
CA THR A 220 -14.89 0.49 10.07
C THR A 220 -15.06 1.60 9.05
N VAL A 221 -16.17 1.59 8.31
CA VAL A 221 -16.48 2.66 7.36
C VAL A 221 -16.84 3.93 8.10
N LYS A 222 -16.26 5.06 7.67
CA LYS A 222 -16.61 6.40 8.17
C LYS A 222 -18.07 6.68 7.86
N LYS A 223 -18.84 7.06 8.86
CA LYS A 223 -20.26 7.43 8.76
C LYS A 223 -20.46 8.92 8.54
#